data_7a423a0ea359f7563ebb6abcb40105cc
#
_entry.id   7a423a0ea359f7563ebb6abcb40105cc
#
_cell.length_a   1.000
_cell.length_b   1.000
_cell.length_c   1.000
_cell.angle_alpha   90.00
_cell.angle_beta   90.00
_cell.angle_gamma   90.00
#
_symmetry.space_group_name_H-M   'P 1'
#
loop_
_entity.id
_entity.type
_entity.pdbx_description
1 polymer ?
#
loop_
_entity_poly.entity_id
_entity_poly.type
_entity_poly.pdbx_seq_one_letter_code
_entity_poly.pdbx_strand_id
1 'polypeptide(L)'
;MEQQSNHPIAKSILLEAESKDIPLLPTSDFIEKVGVGVEGNVDGKSVSVSKASGGENTVTTLNVEIEKKQFTIELEEESQIDSDFINNLTEDYEVSILSGDSYKKVQKFGELLGVKDSLGDQTPEDKVSYIKKLQRDRTVAFLGDGINDSPALKQADVGIASTHSTQIAQSAGDIIIHKGGIGKIIEIISVAIKSQNRIKQNLFLAFVYNTAMIPIAISGNISPNMAALAMAASSVSVVFNSARKL
;
A
#
# COMPACT_ATOMS: atom_id res chain seq x y z
N MET A 1 -13.04 24.34 15.41
CA MET A 1 -12.74 23.28 16.41
C MET A 1 -11.79 22.24 15.86
N GLU A 2 -12.09 21.63 14.75
CA GLU A 2 -11.30 20.53 14.15
C GLU A 2 -9.83 20.91 13.84
N GLN A 3 -9.52 22.20 13.70
CA GLN A 3 -8.13 22.71 13.57
C GLN A 3 -7.21 22.33 14.75
N GLN A 4 -7.77 22.06 15.92
CA GLN A 4 -7.03 21.76 17.15
C GLN A 4 -7.01 20.25 17.45
N SER A 5 -7.75 19.43 16.71
CA SER A 5 -7.76 17.97 16.85
C SER A 5 -6.76 17.31 15.91
N ASN A 6 -6.06 16.29 16.41
CA ASN A 6 -5.19 15.43 15.59
C ASN A 6 -5.90 14.21 14.99
N HIS A 7 -7.21 14.09 15.21
CA HIS A 7 -7.99 12.95 14.75
C HIS A 7 -8.07 12.90 13.20
N PRO A 8 -7.99 11.72 12.54
CA PRO A 8 -8.10 11.62 11.09
C PRO A 8 -9.37 12.26 10.51
N ILE A 9 -10.51 12.10 11.17
CA ILE A 9 -11.79 12.72 10.80
C ILE A 9 -11.70 14.25 10.77
N ALA A 10 -11.03 14.86 11.76
CA ALA A 10 -10.84 16.30 11.81
C ALA A 10 -10.06 16.81 10.59
N LYS A 11 -9.02 16.08 10.17
CA LYS A 11 -8.25 16.40 8.98
C LYS A 11 -9.10 16.33 7.71
N SER A 12 -9.95 15.32 7.58
CA SER A 12 -10.85 15.18 6.42
C SER A 12 -11.85 16.35 6.35
N ILE A 13 -12.42 16.77 7.48
CA ILE A 13 -13.32 17.92 7.56
C ILE A 13 -12.61 19.23 7.16
N LEU A 14 -11.37 19.40 7.60
CA LEU A 14 -10.57 20.58 7.26
C LEU A 14 -10.23 20.63 5.76
N LEU A 15 -9.82 19.50 5.17
CA LEU A 15 -9.55 19.40 3.74
C LEU A 15 -10.78 19.71 2.90
N GLU A 16 -11.96 19.22 3.32
CA GLU A 16 -13.22 19.51 2.64
C GLU A 16 -13.62 20.97 2.77
N ALA A 17 -13.41 21.59 3.94
CA ALA A 17 -13.64 23.01 4.14
C ALA A 17 -12.72 23.87 3.25
N GLU A 18 -11.44 23.48 3.13
CA GLU A 18 -10.47 24.16 2.26
C GLU A 18 -10.86 24.01 0.79
N SER A 19 -11.29 22.83 0.35
CA SER A 19 -11.71 22.57 -1.04
C SER A 19 -12.92 23.42 -1.45
N LYS A 20 -13.76 23.80 -0.49
CA LYS A 20 -14.96 24.61 -0.69
C LYS A 20 -14.78 26.09 -0.33
N ASP A 21 -13.53 26.54 -0.12
CA ASP A 21 -13.22 27.92 0.29
C ASP A 21 -14.02 28.39 1.53
N ILE A 22 -14.32 27.47 2.47
CA ILE A 22 -15.04 27.81 3.71
C ILE A 22 -14.06 28.40 4.71
N PRO A 23 -14.26 29.67 5.14
CA PRO A 23 -13.35 30.31 6.10
C PRO A 23 -13.45 29.63 7.47
N LEU A 24 -12.29 29.37 8.07
CA LEU A 24 -12.22 28.76 9.39
C LEU A 24 -12.41 29.84 10.47
N LEU A 25 -13.41 29.65 11.33
CA LEU A 25 -13.74 30.59 12.41
C LEU A 25 -12.83 30.39 13.64
N PRO A 26 -12.57 31.45 14.43
CA PRO A 26 -11.77 31.35 15.66
C PRO A 26 -12.46 30.46 16.68
N THR A 27 -11.63 29.64 17.36
CA THR A 27 -12.09 28.68 18.37
C THR A 27 -11.43 28.95 19.71
N SER A 28 -12.22 28.94 20.78
CA SER A 28 -11.74 29.00 22.18
C SER A 28 -12.29 27.83 23.00
N ASP A 29 -11.70 27.59 24.16
CA ASP A 29 -12.14 26.59 25.15
C ASP A 29 -12.25 25.16 24.56
N PHE A 30 -11.32 24.79 23.68
CA PHE A 30 -11.31 23.47 23.04
C PHE A 30 -10.97 22.37 24.03
N ILE A 31 -11.83 21.38 24.10
CA ILE A 31 -11.65 20.16 24.91
C ILE A 31 -11.88 18.93 24.02
N GLU A 32 -10.88 18.08 23.93
CA GLU A 32 -11.01 16.76 23.28
C GLU A 32 -11.20 15.67 24.34
N LYS A 33 -12.31 14.93 24.25
CA LYS A 33 -12.63 13.79 25.09
C LYS A 33 -12.44 12.51 24.32
N VAL A 34 -11.39 11.77 24.62
CA VAL A 34 -11.04 10.52 23.91
C VAL A 34 -12.23 9.54 23.90
N GLY A 35 -12.61 9.11 22.70
CA GLY A 35 -13.72 8.16 22.50
C GLY A 35 -15.13 8.75 22.56
N VAL A 36 -15.27 10.06 22.86
CA VAL A 36 -16.56 10.76 22.95
C VAL A 36 -16.69 11.79 21.83
N GLY A 37 -15.73 12.72 21.71
CA GLY A 37 -15.79 13.78 20.73
C GLY A 37 -15.03 15.03 21.17
N VAL A 38 -15.34 16.15 20.54
CA VAL A 38 -14.72 17.45 20.82
C VAL A 38 -15.77 18.50 21.18
N GLU A 39 -15.44 19.40 22.09
CA GLU A 39 -16.29 20.51 22.55
C GLU A 39 -15.49 21.81 22.53
N GLY A 40 -16.16 22.95 22.34
CA GLY A 40 -15.51 24.25 22.38
C GLY A 40 -16.46 25.39 21.99
N ASN A 41 -15.95 26.62 22.00
CA ASN A 41 -16.64 27.81 21.50
C ASN A 41 -16.11 28.21 20.13
N VAL A 42 -16.99 28.34 19.15
CA VAL A 42 -16.68 28.82 17.79
C VAL A 42 -17.45 30.12 17.55
N ASP A 43 -16.75 31.21 17.36
CA ASP A 43 -17.32 32.54 17.18
C ASP A 43 -18.36 32.88 18.27
N GLY A 44 -18.01 32.55 19.54
CA GLY A 44 -18.84 32.82 20.72
C GLY A 44 -20.02 31.86 20.93
N LYS A 45 -20.18 30.84 20.11
CA LYS A 45 -21.23 29.81 20.22
C LYS A 45 -20.65 28.50 20.75
N SER A 46 -21.36 27.88 21.68
CA SER A 46 -21.00 26.53 22.14
C SER A 46 -21.27 25.50 21.04
N VAL A 47 -20.24 24.71 20.72
CA VAL A 47 -20.28 23.68 19.69
C VAL A 47 -19.72 22.38 20.26
N SER A 48 -20.40 21.28 20.02
CA SER A 48 -19.88 19.94 20.28
C SER A 48 -19.98 19.04 19.04
N VAL A 49 -18.99 18.18 18.85
CA VAL A 49 -18.98 17.17 17.77
C VAL A 49 -18.72 15.83 18.41
N SER A 50 -19.59 14.88 18.18
CA SER A 50 -19.50 13.53 18.69
C SER A 50 -19.83 12.49 17.62
N LYS A 51 -19.31 11.27 17.78
CA LYS A 51 -19.67 10.17 16.88
C LYS A 51 -21.09 9.70 17.19
N ALA A 52 -21.95 9.57 16.18
CA ALA A 52 -23.29 9.00 16.37
C ALA A 52 -23.19 7.51 16.73
N SER A 53 -23.91 7.11 17.78
CA SER A 53 -24.02 5.71 18.18
C SER A 53 -25.01 5.01 17.24
N GLY A 54 -24.58 4.01 16.45
CA GLY A 54 -25.49 3.10 15.77
C GLY A 54 -25.52 3.13 14.24
N GLY A 55 -24.48 3.58 13.57
CA GLY A 55 -24.40 3.46 12.11
C GLY A 55 -24.02 2.02 11.68
N GLU A 56 -24.96 1.30 11.07
CA GLU A 56 -24.70 -0.01 10.41
C GLU A 56 -24.01 0.12 9.04
N ASN A 57 -23.61 1.33 8.63
CA ASN A 57 -23.16 1.63 7.28
C ASN A 57 -21.68 2.03 7.21
N THR A 58 -21.12 1.91 6.03
CA THR A 58 -19.79 2.42 5.61
C THR A 58 -19.62 3.93 5.81
N VAL A 59 -20.63 4.63 6.32
CA VAL A 59 -20.69 6.06 6.56
C VAL A 59 -20.42 6.35 8.03
N THR A 60 -19.39 7.12 8.32
CA THR A 60 -19.19 7.65 9.68
C THR A 60 -20.10 8.85 9.89
N THR A 61 -21.10 8.69 10.76
CA THR A 61 -22.04 9.75 11.09
C THR A 61 -21.53 10.52 12.32
N LEU A 62 -21.44 11.84 12.20
CA LEU A 62 -21.11 12.75 13.29
C LEU A 62 -22.34 13.57 13.68
N ASN A 63 -22.60 13.66 14.97
CA ASN A 63 -23.57 14.60 15.54
C ASN A 63 -22.86 15.89 15.91
N VAL A 64 -23.29 16.98 15.33
CA VAL A 64 -22.81 18.34 15.63
C VAL A 64 -23.92 19.09 16.35
N GLU A 65 -23.67 19.57 17.56
CA GLU A 65 -24.59 20.39 18.30
C GLU A 65 -24.04 21.84 18.38
N ILE A 66 -24.87 22.81 17.97
CA ILE A 66 -24.55 24.23 18.03
C ILE A 66 -25.71 24.92 18.80
N GLU A 67 -25.45 25.47 19.98
CA GLU A 67 -26.46 26.16 20.80
C GLU A 67 -27.79 25.38 20.94
N LYS A 68 -27.73 24.08 21.21
CA LYS A 68 -28.89 23.17 21.32
C LYS A 68 -29.58 22.80 19.99
N LYS A 69 -29.07 23.25 18.83
CA LYS A 69 -29.50 22.75 17.52
C LYS A 69 -28.59 21.60 17.11
N GLN A 70 -29.18 20.50 16.73
CA GLN A 70 -28.46 19.31 16.28
C GLN A 70 -28.40 19.24 14.75
N PHE A 71 -27.23 18.91 14.26
CA PHE A 71 -26.96 18.67 12.84
C PHE A 71 -26.23 17.32 12.73
N THR A 72 -26.41 16.68 11.61
CA THR A 72 -25.72 15.42 11.31
C THR A 72 -24.81 15.62 10.10
N ILE A 73 -23.56 15.21 10.21
CA ILE A 73 -22.61 15.17 9.11
C ILE A 73 -22.34 13.69 8.81
N GLU A 74 -22.57 13.30 7.58
CA GLU A 74 -22.23 12.00 7.07
C GLU A 74 -20.92 12.09 6.32
N LEU A 75 -19.93 11.29 6.75
CA LEU A 75 -18.64 11.17 6.10
C LEU A 75 -18.61 9.83 5.40
N GLU A 76 -18.63 9.84 4.08
CA GLU A 76 -18.32 8.66 3.28
C GLU A 76 -16.80 8.44 3.27
N GLU A 77 -16.37 7.23 3.59
CA GLU A 77 -15.01 6.82 3.28
C GLU A 77 -14.91 6.72 1.75
N GLU A 78 -14.35 7.73 1.12
CA GLU A 78 -13.94 7.62 -0.27
C GLU A 78 -12.85 6.55 -0.36
N SER A 79 -13.20 5.39 -0.91
CA SER A 79 -12.21 4.34 -1.10
C SER A 79 -11.20 4.87 -2.12
N GLN A 80 -9.97 5.13 -1.69
CA GLN A 80 -8.86 5.51 -2.57
C GLN A 80 -8.44 4.35 -3.51
N ILE A 81 -9.17 3.24 -3.47
CA ILE A 81 -8.92 2.06 -4.28
C ILE A 81 -9.87 2.12 -5.48
N ASP A 82 -9.29 2.37 -6.64
CA ASP A 82 -9.98 2.32 -7.91
C ASP A 82 -10.39 0.88 -8.24
N SER A 83 -11.68 0.64 -8.49
CA SER A 83 -12.19 -0.67 -8.89
C SER A 83 -11.54 -1.16 -10.19
N ASP A 84 -11.23 -0.27 -11.13
CA ASP A 84 -10.56 -0.63 -12.38
C ASP A 84 -9.13 -1.14 -12.12
N PHE A 85 -8.46 -0.59 -11.11
CA PHE A 85 -7.16 -1.08 -10.67
C PHE A 85 -7.23 -2.52 -10.14
N ILE A 86 -8.23 -2.80 -9.28
CA ILE A 86 -8.42 -4.16 -8.72
C ILE A 86 -8.82 -5.14 -9.82
N ASN A 87 -9.70 -4.75 -10.76
CA ASN A 87 -10.08 -5.59 -11.88
C ASN A 87 -8.86 -6.00 -12.73
N ASN A 88 -7.97 -5.05 -13.05
CA ASN A 88 -6.73 -5.35 -13.78
C ASN A 88 -5.80 -6.30 -12.99
N LEU A 89 -5.76 -6.18 -11.66
CA LEU A 89 -4.96 -7.07 -10.82
C LEU A 89 -5.55 -8.48 -10.78
N THR A 90 -6.87 -8.62 -10.72
CA THR A 90 -7.56 -9.91 -10.62
C THR A 90 -7.57 -10.70 -11.93
N GLU A 91 -7.19 -10.10 -13.07
CA GLU A 91 -6.97 -10.83 -14.31
C GLU A 91 -5.77 -11.79 -14.22
N ASP A 92 -4.68 -11.35 -13.56
CA ASP A 92 -3.42 -12.10 -13.50
C ASP A 92 -3.11 -12.69 -12.12
N TYR A 93 -3.75 -12.16 -11.06
CA TYR A 93 -3.45 -12.49 -9.67
C TYR A 93 -4.71 -12.78 -8.87
N GLU A 94 -4.59 -13.70 -7.91
CA GLU A 94 -5.62 -13.91 -6.90
C GLU A 94 -5.48 -12.86 -5.80
N VAL A 95 -6.53 -12.06 -5.61
CA VAL A 95 -6.55 -10.94 -4.65
C VAL A 95 -7.46 -11.29 -3.48
N SER A 96 -6.98 -11.06 -2.26
CA SER A 96 -7.73 -11.24 -1.01
C SER A 96 -7.63 -10.00 -0.14
N ILE A 97 -8.70 -9.70 0.60
CA ILE A 97 -8.74 -8.61 1.59
C ILE A 97 -8.74 -9.21 2.99
N LEU A 98 -7.78 -8.79 3.83
CA LEU A 98 -7.67 -9.19 5.23
C LEU A 98 -7.71 -7.95 6.12
N SER A 99 -8.78 -7.78 6.91
CA SER A 99 -8.96 -6.60 7.75
C SER A 99 -9.35 -6.97 9.19
N GLY A 100 -8.93 -6.16 10.14
CA GLY A 100 -9.43 -6.21 11.52
C GLY A 100 -10.81 -5.60 11.70
N ASP A 101 -11.35 -4.93 10.67
CA ASP A 101 -12.71 -4.40 10.67
C ASP A 101 -13.75 -5.52 10.67
N SER A 102 -14.99 -5.20 11.07
CA SER A 102 -16.07 -6.18 11.16
C SER A 102 -16.31 -6.90 9.83
N TYR A 103 -16.64 -8.18 9.91
CA TYR A 103 -16.90 -9.04 8.76
C TYR A 103 -17.87 -8.41 7.75
N LYS A 104 -18.99 -7.84 8.23
CA LYS A 104 -19.99 -7.21 7.34
C LYS A 104 -19.41 -6.02 6.54
N LYS A 105 -18.57 -5.18 7.18
CA LYS A 105 -17.94 -4.04 6.53
C LYS A 105 -16.98 -4.51 5.43
N VAL A 106 -16.15 -5.50 5.74
CA VAL A 106 -15.14 -6.01 4.82
C VAL A 106 -15.76 -6.76 3.65
N GLN A 107 -16.83 -7.52 3.88
CA GLN A 107 -17.58 -8.19 2.80
C GLN A 107 -18.18 -7.17 1.82
N LYS A 108 -18.85 -6.14 2.32
CA LYS A 108 -19.42 -5.09 1.47
C LYS A 108 -18.34 -4.36 0.65
N PHE A 109 -17.17 -4.12 1.26
CA PHE A 109 -16.04 -3.51 0.59
C PHE A 109 -15.48 -4.43 -0.50
N GLY A 110 -15.34 -5.73 -0.22
CA GLY A 110 -14.94 -6.73 -1.19
C GLY A 110 -15.89 -6.83 -2.38
N GLU A 111 -17.21 -6.79 -2.14
CA GLU A 111 -18.22 -6.79 -3.20
C GLU A 111 -18.09 -5.54 -4.10
N LEU A 112 -17.87 -4.36 -3.52
CA LEU A 112 -17.64 -3.12 -4.27
C LEU A 112 -16.41 -3.19 -5.18
N LEU A 113 -15.35 -3.87 -4.72
CA LEU A 113 -14.10 -4.03 -5.45
C LEU A 113 -14.05 -5.28 -6.33
N GLY A 114 -15.09 -6.13 -6.31
CA GLY A 114 -15.09 -7.40 -7.04
C GLY A 114 -14.14 -8.46 -6.46
N VAL A 115 -13.69 -8.31 -5.20
CA VAL A 115 -12.79 -9.25 -4.53
C VAL A 115 -13.60 -10.30 -3.78
N LYS A 116 -13.46 -11.58 -4.18
CA LYS A 116 -14.24 -12.69 -3.61
C LYS A 116 -13.80 -13.07 -2.20
N ASP A 117 -12.49 -13.10 -1.97
CA ASP A 117 -11.89 -13.47 -0.69
C ASP A 117 -11.69 -12.23 0.19
N SER A 118 -12.71 -11.90 1.00
CA SER A 118 -12.71 -10.74 1.87
C SER A 118 -12.99 -11.17 3.30
N LEU A 119 -11.98 -11.12 4.16
CA LEU A 119 -12.01 -11.63 5.53
C LEU A 119 -11.91 -10.48 6.53
N GLY A 120 -13.00 -10.24 7.27
CA GLY A 120 -13.06 -9.30 8.38
C GLY A 120 -12.74 -9.96 9.72
N ASP A 121 -12.74 -9.16 10.79
CA ASP A 121 -12.47 -9.56 12.17
C ASP A 121 -11.12 -10.29 12.35
N GLN A 122 -10.12 -9.99 11.50
CA GLN A 122 -8.83 -10.68 11.49
C GLN A 122 -7.86 -10.08 12.50
N THR A 123 -7.36 -10.90 13.41
CA THR A 123 -6.22 -10.55 14.27
C THR A 123 -4.90 -10.56 13.47
N PRO A 124 -3.82 -9.96 13.99
CA PRO A 124 -2.50 -10.08 13.38
C PRO A 124 -2.05 -11.54 13.17
N GLU A 125 -2.36 -12.42 14.11
CA GLU A 125 -2.06 -13.85 14.09
C GLU A 125 -2.86 -14.59 13.02
N ASP A 126 -4.13 -14.21 12.82
CA ASP A 126 -4.98 -14.77 11.75
C ASP A 126 -4.45 -14.41 10.37
N LYS A 127 -4.02 -13.15 10.17
CA LYS A 127 -3.39 -12.70 8.93
C LYS A 127 -2.13 -13.51 8.62
N VAL A 128 -1.26 -13.72 9.60
CA VAL A 128 -0.05 -14.53 9.46
C VAL A 128 -0.40 -15.99 9.10
N SER A 129 -1.42 -16.55 9.76
CA SER A 129 -1.86 -17.93 9.52
C SER A 129 -2.44 -18.11 8.13
N TYR A 130 -3.20 -17.11 7.65
CA TYR A 130 -3.74 -17.09 6.28
C TYR A 130 -2.63 -17.03 5.24
N ILE A 131 -1.63 -16.14 5.42
CA ILE A 131 -0.47 -16.05 4.53
C ILE A 131 0.29 -17.38 4.48
N LYS A 132 0.59 -17.99 5.63
CA LYS A 132 1.24 -19.31 5.70
C LYS A 132 0.46 -20.42 4.97
N LYS A 133 -0.87 -20.36 5.02
CA LYS A 133 -1.72 -21.30 4.27
C LYS A 133 -1.54 -21.13 2.77
N LEU A 134 -1.54 -19.89 2.27
CA LEU A 134 -1.36 -19.59 0.84
C LEU A 134 0.05 -19.93 0.35
N GLN A 135 1.08 -19.71 1.17
CA GLN A 135 2.49 -20.00 0.84
C GLN A 135 2.80 -21.48 0.60
N ARG A 136 1.85 -22.40 0.87
CA ARG A 136 2.06 -23.84 0.62
C ARG A 136 2.15 -24.17 -0.87
N ASP A 137 1.49 -23.40 -1.72
CA ASP A 137 1.34 -23.66 -3.14
C ASP A 137 1.53 -22.43 -4.03
N ARG A 138 1.72 -21.25 -3.47
CA ARG A 138 1.88 -19.99 -4.21
C ARG A 138 2.79 -18.98 -3.50
N THR A 139 3.31 -18.02 -4.25
CA THR A 139 4.04 -16.86 -3.72
C THR A 139 3.04 -15.79 -3.30
N VAL A 140 3.23 -15.21 -2.13
CA VAL A 140 2.31 -14.25 -1.51
C VAL A 140 2.97 -12.89 -1.35
N ALA A 141 2.39 -11.86 -1.95
CA ALA A 141 2.68 -10.47 -1.63
C ALA A 141 1.61 -9.95 -0.66
N PHE A 142 2.02 -9.27 0.39
CA PHE A 142 1.12 -8.66 1.37
C PHE A 142 1.35 -7.16 1.44
N LEU A 143 0.27 -6.39 1.27
CA LEU A 143 0.27 -4.94 1.44
C LEU A 143 -0.39 -4.58 2.77
N GLY A 144 0.32 -3.80 3.60
CA GLY A 144 -0.19 -3.34 4.89
C GLY A 144 0.33 -1.94 5.24
N ASP A 145 -0.40 -1.24 6.10
CA ASP A 145 -0.09 0.13 6.51
C ASP A 145 0.03 0.32 8.03
N GLY A 146 -0.42 -0.65 8.81
CA GLY A 146 -0.50 -0.59 10.26
C GLY A 146 0.64 -1.27 11.01
N ILE A 147 0.82 -0.90 12.28
CA ILE A 147 1.72 -1.61 13.21
C ILE A 147 1.31 -3.08 13.32
N ASN A 148 -0.01 -3.33 13.36
CA ASN A 148 -0.60 -4.65 13.49
C ASN A 148 -0.33 -5.55 12.28
N ASP A 149 0.04 -4.96 11.13
CA ASP A 149 0.37 -5.68 9.89
C ASP A 149 1.84 -6.09 9.82
N SER A 150 2.70 -5.59 10.71
CA SER A 150 4.14 -5.89 10.70
C SER A 150 4.47 -7.39 10.74
N PRO A 151 3.76 -8.24 11.53
CA PRO A 151 3.98 -9.69 11.49
C PRO A 151 3.60 -10.32 10.14
N ALA A 152 2.50 -9.84 9.51
CA ALA A 152 2.03 -10.31 8.22
C ALA A 152 2.97 -9.86 7.08
N LEU A 153 3.45 -8.61 7.12
CA LEU A 153 4.47 -8.09 6.19
C LEU A 153 5.74 -8.94 6.20
N LYS A 154 6.23 -9.31 7.40
CA LYS A 154 7.42 -10.18 7.53
C LYS A 154 7.17 -11.63 7.14
N GLN A 155 5.94 -12.10 7.25
CA GLN A 155 5.59 -13.48 6.91
C GLN A 155 5.46 -13.67 5.41
N ALA A 156 4.97 -12.67 4.68
CA ALA A 156 4.78 -12.75 3.23
C ALA A 156 6.12 -12.97 2.49
N ASP A 157 6.07 -13.51 1.28
CA ASP A 157 7.25 -13.64 0.42
C ASP A 157 7.71 -12.26 -0.09
N VAL A 158 6.76 -11.31 -0.19
CA VAL A 158 7.02 -9.89 -0.47
C VAL A 158 6.12 -9.03 0.42
N GLY A 159 6.70 -8.37 1.40
CA GLY A 159 6.00 -7.39 2.24
C GLY A 159 6.07 -5.99 1.61
N ILE A 160 4.91 -5.36 1.42
CA ILE A 160 4.79 -4.02 0.83
C ILE A 160 4.17 -3.08 1.87
N ALA A 161 4.91 -2.05 2.30
CA ALA A 161 4.45 -1.06 3.25
C ALA A 161 4.14 0.29 2.58
N SER A 162 3.10 0.96 3.06
CA SER A 162 2.77 2.34 2.64
C SER A 162 3.65 3.36 3.38
N THR A 163 3.89 4.53 2.79
CA THR A 163 4.59 5.66 3.47
C THR A 163 3.83 6.19 4.66
N HIS A 164 2.50 6.06 4.66
CA HIS A 164 1.67 6.45 5.80
C HIS A 164 1.73 5.43 6.94
N SER A 165 2.37 4.30 6.71
CA SER A 165 2.60 3.28 7.73
C SER A 165 3.62 3.78 8.77
N THR A 166 3.55 3.20 9.96
CA THR A 166 4.51 3.49 11.04
C THR A 166 5.92 3.05 10.65
N GLN A 167 6.94 3.63 11.30
CA GLN A 167 8.33 3.21 11.10
C GLN A 167 8.55 1.70 11.31
N ILE A 168 7.77 1.10 12.24
CA ILE A 168 7.82 -0.35 12.51
C ILE A 168 7.32 -1.14 11.31
N ALA A 169 6.18 -0.76 10.71
CA ALA A 169 5.65 -1.42 9.53
C ALA A 169 6.55 -1.21 8.30
N GLN A 170 7.11 -0.01 8.14
CA GLN A 170 8.09 0.27 7.07
C GLN A 170 9.34 -0.60 7.20
N SER A 171 9.85 -0.81 8.43
CA SER A 171 11.01 -1.68 8.65
C SER A 171 10.69 -3.18 8.50
N ALA A 172 9.42 -3.55 8.45
CA ALA A 172 8.97 -4.92 8.24
C ALA A 172 8.74 -5.26 6.76
N GLY A 173 8.52 -4.24 5.91
CA GLY A 173 8.29 -4.43 4.47
C GLY A 173 9.59 -4.53 3.67
N ASP A 174 9.58 -5.33 2.61
CA ASP A 174 10.65 -5.41 1.61
C ASP A 174 10.60 -4.22 0.64
N ILE A 175 9.40 -3.68 0.42
CA ILE A 175 9.12 -2.56 -0.48
C ILE A 175 8.36 -1.48 0.30
N ILE A 176 8.74 -0.22 0.09
CA ILE A 176 8.03 0.93 0.66
C ILE A 176 7.49 1.81 -0.47
N ILE A 177 6.17 2.01 -0.49
CA ILE A 177 5.52 2.89 -1.46
C ILE A 177 5.46 4.31 -0.89
N HIS A 178 6.30 5.22 -1.38
CA HIS A 178 6.36 6.60 -0.88
C HIS A 178 5.26 7.51 -1.41
N LYS A 179 4.79 7.32 -2.65
CA LYS A 179 3.73 8.13 -3.28
C LYS A 179 2.91 7.29 -4.25
N GLY A 180 1.63 7.64 -4.41
CA GLY A 180 0.76 7.04 -5.43
C GLY A 180 -0.04 5.82 -4.95
N GLY A 181 0.00 5.52 -3.65
CA GLY A 181 -0.87 4.52 -3.06
C GLY A 181 -0.77 3.12 -3.70
N ILE A 182 -1.86 2.37 -3.56
CA ILE A 182 -1.97 0.98 -4.04
C ILE A 182 -1.82 0.85 -5.57
N GLY A 183 -2.15 1.90 -6.35
CA GLY A 183 -2.01 1.90 -7.81
C GLY A 183 -0.58 1.69 -8.30
N LYS A 184 0.44 1.91 -7.45
CA LYS A 184 1.85 1.66 -7.77
C LYS A 184 2.22 0.18 -7.80
N ILE A 185 1.38 -0.71 -7.32
CA ILE A 185 1.67 -2.16 -7.30
C ILE A 185 1.86 -2.69 -8.73
N ILE A 186 1.02 -2.31 -9.69
CA ILE A 186 1.16 -2.76 -11.09
C ILE A 186 2.50 -2.30 -11.67
N GLU A 187 2.90 -1.05 -11.38
CA GLU A 187 4.20 -0.54 -11.82
C GLU A 187 5.36 -1.33 -11.19
N ILE A 188 5.29 -1.61 -9.89
CA ILE A 188 6.27 -2.43 -9.17
C ILE A 188 6.39 -3.82 -9.81
N ILE A 189 5.27 -4.50 -10.05
CA ILE A 189 5.23 -5.81 -10.69
C ILE A 189 5.84 -5.75 -12.10
N SER A 190 5.46 -4.75 -12.90
CA SER A 190 6.01 -4.54 -14.24
C SER A 190 7.53 -4.38 -14.22
N VAL A 191 8.05 -3.55 -13.31
CA VAL A 191 9.50 -3.33 -13.15
C VAL A 191 10.19 -4.63 -12.71
N ALA A 192 9.60 -5.38 -11.78
CA ALA A 192 10.14 -6.66 -11.30
C ALA A 192 10.25 -7.69 -12.45
N ILE A 193 9.20 -7.85 -13.26
CA ILE A 193 9.18 -8.76 -14.42
C ILE A 193 10.25 -8.34 -15.45
N LYS A 194 10.32 -7.05 -15.79
CA LYS A 194 11.33 -6.54 -16.73
C LYS A 194 12.74 -6.75 -16.21
N SER A 195 12.98 -6.52 -14.92
CA SER A 195 14.27 -6.76 -14.26
C SER A 195 14.65 -8.23 -14.30
N GLN A 196 13.73 -9.14 -14.00
CA GLN A 196 13.96 -10.58 -14.06
C GLN A 196 14.33 -11.03 -15.48
N ASN A 197 13.61 -10.55 -16.48
CA ASN A 197 13.93 -10.85 -17.88
C ASN A 197 15.31 -10.33 -18.27
N ARG A 198 15.70 -9.16 -17.78
CA ARG A 198 17.03 -8.60 -17.98
C ARG A 198 18.13 -9.45 -17.35
N ILE A 199 17.89 -9.93 -16.13
CA ILE A 199 18.81 -10.85 -15.44
C ILE A 199 18.99 -12.15 -16.25
N LYS A 200 17.90 -12.76 -16.75
CA LYS A 200 17.95 -13.95 -17.60
C LYS A 200 18.73 -13.70 -18.90
N GLN A 201 18.54 -12.57 -19.55
CA GLN A 201 19.29 -12.18 -20.76
C GLN A 201 20.78 -12.05 -20.45
N ASN A 202 21.16 -11.38 -19.35
CA ASN A 202 22.54 -11.22 -18.96
C ASN A 202 23.22 -12.55 -18.64
N LEU A 203 22.52 -13.43 -17.92
CA LEU A 203 23.00 -14.75 -17.62
C LEU A 203 23.21 -15.59 -18.90
N PHE A 204 22.26 -15.51 -19.83
CA PHE A 204 22.36 -16.16 -21.13
C PHE A 204 23.56 -15.66 -21.94
N LEU A 205 23.76 -14.35 -22.03
CA LEU A 205 24.93 -13.75 -22.71
C LEU A 205 26.25 -14.25 -22.10
N ALA A 206 26.37 -14.20 -20.76
CA ALA A 206 27.55 -14.69 -20.07
C ALA A 206 27.82 -16.17 -20.33
N PHE A 207 26.76 -17.00 -20.36
CA PHE A 207 26.87 -18.42 -20.64
C PHE A 207 27.30 -18.71 -22.09
N VAL A 208 26.73 -18.00 -23.07
CA VAL A 208 27.09 -18.13 -24.49
C VAL A 208 28.57 -17.79 -24.72
N TYR A 209 29.06 -16.69 -24.14
CA TYR A 209 30.48 -16.33 -24.25
C TYR A 209 31.39 -17.43 -23.70
N ASN A 210 31.09 -17.95 -22.52
CA ASN A 210 31.89 -19.01 -21.91
C ASN A 210 31.85 -20.31 -22.73
N THR A 211 30.66 -20.71 -23.18
CA THR A 211 30.48 -21.93 -23.98
C THR A 211 31.19 -21.87 -25.33
N ALA A 212 31.22 -20.69 -25.97
CA ALA A 212 31.94 -20.49 -27.22
C ALA A 212 33.45 -20.43 -27.04
N MET A 213 33.94 -19.74 -25.98
CA MET A 213 35.36 -19.50 -25.80
C MET A 213 36.14 -20.68 -25.24
N ILE A 214 35.51 -21.57 -24.43
CA ILE A 214 36.18 -22.72 -23.84
C ILE A 214 36.68 -23.69 -24.92
N PRO A 215 35.88 -24.14 -25.91
CA PRO A 215 36.40 -25.02 -26.98
C PRO A 215 37.54 -24.38 -27.81
N ILE A 216 37.43 -23.06 -28.10
CA ILE A 216 38.46 -22.35 -28.84
C ILE A 216 39.76 -22.28 -28.03
N ALA A 217 39.66 -22.08 -26.72
CA ALA A 217 40.85 -22.09 -25.82
C ALA A 217 41.51 -23.49 -25.79
N ILE A 218 40.68 -24.55 -25.70
CA ILE A 218 41.18 -25.93 -25.67
C ILE A 218 41.89 -26.29 -26.98
N SER A 219 41.40 -25.77 -28.12
CA SER A 219 42.06 -26.01 -29.43
C SER A 219 43.40 -25.32 -29.61
N GLY A 220 43.86 -24.52 -28.63
CA GLY A 220 45.12 -23.78 -28.68
C GLY A 220 45.15 -22.60 -29.65
N ASN A 221 44.03 -22.25 -30.26
CA ASN A 221 43.91 -21.18 -31.25
C ASN A 221 43.64 -19.79 -30.68
N ILE A 222 43.77 -19.61 -29.37
CA ILE A 222 43.51 -18.34 -28.67
C ILE A 222 44.82 -17.73 -28.20
N SER A 223 45.11 -16.49 -28.61
CA SER A 223 46.17 -15.72 -27.98
C SER A 223 45.67 -15.06 -26.68
N PRO A 224 46.56 -14.73 -25.72
CA PRO A 224 46.20 -14.04 -24.49
C PRO A 224 45.42 -12.71 -24.77
N ASN A 225 45.81 -11.99 -25.81
CA ASN A 225 45.14 -10.74 -26.19
C ASN A 225 43.70 -10.99 -26.68
N MET A 226 43.48 -12.04 -27.47
CA MET A 226 42.12 -12.41 -27.91
C MET A 226 41.24 -12.84 -26.76
N ALA A 227 41.78 -13.58 -25.80
CA ALA A 227 41.06 -13.98 -24.58
C ALA A 227 40.65 -12.75 -23.74
N ALA A 228 41.55 -11.79 -23.55
CA ALA A 228 41.29 -10.55 -22.85
C ALA A 228 40.23 -9.70 -23.54
N LEU A 229 40.29 -9.57 -24.87
CA LEU A 229 39.28 -8.87 -25.67
C LEU A 229 37.89 -9.53 -25.58
N ALA A 230 37.82 -10.84 -25.66
CA ALA A 230 36.56 -11.58 -25.54
C ALA A 230 35.94 -11.40 -24.15
N MET A 231 36.74 -11.45 -23.09
CA MET A 231 36.30 -11.21 -21.72
C MET A 231 35.80 -9.77 -21.54
N ALA A 232 36.51 -8.76 -22.07
CA ALA A 232 36.08 -7.38 -22.04
C ALA A 232 34.78 -7.18 -22.81
N ALA A 233 34.62 -7.75 -24.01
CA ALA A 233 33.41 -7.69 -24.81
C ALA A 233 32.20 -8.32 -24.10
N SER A 234 32.39 -9.45 -23.42
CA SER A 234 31.36 -10.08 -22.60
C SER A 234 30.89 -9.16 -21.47
N SER A 235 31.84 -8.60 -20.72
CA SER A 235 31.53 -7.71 -19.60
C SER A 235 30.82 -6.44 -20.08
N VAL A 236 31.29 -5.81 -21.16
CA VAL A 236 30.66 -4.61 -21.76
C VAL A 236 29.25 -4.93 -22.25
N SER A 237 29.03 -6.08 -22.89
CA SER A 237 27.69 -6.49 -23.35
C SER A 237 26.69 -6.59 -22.21
N VAL A 238 27.06 -7.20 -21.09
CA VAL A 238 26.22 -7.36 -19.89
C VAL A 238 25.94 -6.00 -19.25
N VAL A 239 26.97 -5.15 -19.10
CA VAL A 239 26.82 -3.80 -18.54
C VAL A 239 25.90 -2.95 -19.43
N PHE A 240 26.12 -2.97 -20.74
CA PHE A 240 25.28 -2.21 -21.69
C PHE A 240 23.82 -2.68 -21.66
N ASN A 241 23.58 -3.99 -21.64
CA ASN A 241 22.23 -4.54 -21.53
C ASN A 241 21.56 -4.16 -20.18
N SER A 242 22.35 -4.13 -19.10
CA SER A 242 21.84 -3.74 -17.77
C SER A 242 21.51 -2.24 -17.66
N ALA A 243 22.27 -1.39 -18.36
CA ALA A 243 22.10 0.07 -18.35
C ALA A 243 20.91 0.57 -19.20
N ARG A 244 20.29 -0.28 -20.01
CA ARG A 244 19.08 0.10 -20.77
C ARG A 244 17.93 0.39 -19.79
N LYS A 245 17.12 1.42 -20.05
CA LYS A 245 15.93 1.74 -19.25
C LYS A 245 14.97 0.53 -19.18
N LEU A 246 14.43 0.30 -18.01
CA LEU A 246 13.41 -0.74 -17.72
C LEU A 246 12.04 -0.32 -18.25
#